data_4acd1f97f7d09518771a19f5eab7ca11
#
_entry.id   4acd1f97f7d09518771a19f5eab7ca11
#
_cell.length_a   1.000
_cell.length_b   1.000
_cell.length_c   1.000
_cell.angle_alpha   90.00
_cell.angle_beta   90.00
_cell.angle_gamma   90.00
#
_symmetry.space_group_name_H-M   'P 1'
#
loop_
_entity.id
_entity.type
_entity.pdbx_description
1 polymer ?
#
loop_
_entity_poly.entity_id
_entity_poly.type
_entity_poly.pdbx_seq_one_letter_code
_entity_poly.pdbx_strand_id
1 'polypeptide(L)'
;MRTERATRKILIAGGGFGTAFIRYMAQLTGKPRPRLLYLPTASADRDASALNWFKACAPLNVEAHVQNMFIASTSQALGWDEVLLSMDGIVASGGNTLNQQAIWKAQGIDVLLRQAWDRGIVLGGASAGSLCWFDEGTTDSRPKVLSTVQCLGFIPGSHSPHYDAEPGRRPLYQKLIGSGEMKPGYACDNDAGIYFEETAVKRVVHTRPAAKCYYVSRVDGKVVERTLEPEAI
;
A
#
# COMPACT_ATOMS: atom_id res chain seq x y z
N MET A 1 -13.05 -24.56 20.96
CA MET A 1 -13.38 -23.14 20.65
C MET A 1 -12.73 -22.82 19.32
N ARG A 2 -13.51 -22.49 18.27
CA ARG A 2 -12.94 -21.91 17.06
C ARG A 2 -12.45 -20.51 17.46
N THR A 3 -11.15 -20.28 17.46
CA THR A 3 -10.62 -18.91 17.53
C THR A 3 -11.15 -18.16 16.31
N GLU A 4 -11.97 -17.13 16.54
CA GLU A 4 -12.37 -16.24 15.45
C GLU A 4 -11.12 -15.73 14.76
N ARG A 5 -11.03 -15.95 13.46
CA ARG A 5 -9.92 -15.47 12.66
C ARG A 5 -9.96 -13.94 12.64
N ALA A 6 -8.85 -13.29 12.94
CA ALA A 6 -8.77 -11.85 12.90
C ALA A 6 -9.08 -11.33 11.48
N THR A 7 -9.87 -10.25 11.39
CA THR A 7 -10.18 -9.61 10.11
C THR A 7 -8.91 -9.00 9.50
N ARG A 8 -8.61 -9.39 8.29
CA ARG A 8 -7.46 -8.88 7.53
C ARG A 8 -7.79 -7.51 6.93
N LYS A 9 -6.92 -6.53 7.12
CA LYS A 9 -7.17 -5.13 6.77
C LYS A 9 -6.03 -4.54 5.96
N ILE A 10 -6.34 -3.88 4.84
CA ILE A 10 -5.37 -3.12 4.04
C ILE A 10 -5.95 -1.75 3.69
N LEU A 11 -5.18 -0.68 3.94
CA LEU A 11 -5.50 0.70 3.56
C LEU A 11 -4.49 1.19 2.52
N ILE A 12 -4.93 1.40 1.29
CA ILE A 12 -4.08 1.93 0.21
C ILE A 12 -4.41 3.40 -0.08
N ALA A 13 -3.42 4.12 -0.65
CA ALA A 13 -3.64 5.43 -1.27
C ALA A 13 -2.89 5.53 -2.60
N GLY A 14 -3.41 6.27 -3.57
CA GLY A 14 -2.75 6.47 -4.86
C GLY A 14 -1.44 7.24 -4.73
N GLY A 15 -1.42 8.27 -3.91
CA GLY A 15 -0.24 9.04 -3.49
C GLY A 15 -0.57 9.83 -2.24
N GLY A 16 0.44 10.13 -1.43
CA GLY A 16 0.24 10.86 -0.17
C GLY A 16 -0.33 9.98 0.95
N PHE A 17 0.53 9.43 1.82
CA PHE A 17 0.11 8.74 3.04
C PHE A 17 0.47 9.58 4.27
N GLY A 18 -0.14 10.77 4.34
CA GLY A 18 0.12 11.75 5.40
C GLY A 18 -0.70 11.52 6.68
N THR A 19 -0.69 12.51 7.56
CA THR A 19 -1.29 12.46 8.91
C THR A 19 -2.75 11.98 8.93
N ALA A 20 -3.58 12.36 7.96
CA ALA A 20 -4.98 11.94 7.92
C ALA A 20 -5.11 10.43 7.62
N PHE A 21 -4.36 9.91 6.62
CA PHE A 21 -4.33 8.48 6.34
C PHE A 21 -3.77 7.67 7.52
N ILE A 22 -2.70 8.16 8.18
CA ILE A 22 -2.12 7.51 9.36
C ILE A 22 -3.13 7.50 10.51
N ARG A 23 -3.85 8.60 10.74
CA ARG A 23 -4.92 8.67 11.75
C ARG A 23 -6.01 7.64 11.46
N TYR A 24 -6.47 7.54 10.22
CA TYR A 24 -7.48 6.58 9.82
C TYR A 24 -6.98 5.13 9.98
N MET A 25 -5.75 4.85 9.59
CA MET A 25 -5.11 3.54 9.81
C MET A 25 -5.02 3.20 11.31
N ALA A 26 -4.65 4.16 12.15
CA ALA A 26 -4.61 3.97 13.61
C ALA A 26 -5.99 3.57 14.16
N GLN A 27 -7.06 4.21 13.70
CA GLN A 27 -8.45 3.84 14.06
C GLN A 27 -8.79 2.40 13.64
N LEU A 28 -8.34 1.96 12.46
CA LEU A 28 -8.58 0.61 11.96
C LEU A 28 -7.92 -0.49 12.82
N THR A 29 -6.88 -0.16 13.59
CA THR A 29 -6.27 -1.11 14.54
C THR A 29 -7.14 -1.42 15.74
N GLY A 30 -8.09 -0.53 16.08
CA GLY A 30 -8.91 -0.64 17.30
C GLY A 30 -8.15 -0.39 18.61
N LYS A 31 -6.89 0.06 18.54
CA LYS A 31 -6.03 0.34 19.70
C LYS A 31 -6.07 1.82 20.05
N PRO A 32 -6.07 2.21 21.34
CA PRO A 32 -6.04 3.62 21.73
C PRO A 32 -4.69 4.30 21.39
N ARG A 33 -3.60 3.57 21.41
CA ARG A 33 -2.24 4.02 21.05
C ARG A 33 -1.53 2.91 20.29
N PRO A 34 -1.81 2.72 18.98
CA PRO A 34 -1.23 1.64 18.21
C PRO A 34 0.25 1.85 17.92
N ARG A 35 0.99 0.75 17.83
CA ARG A 35 2.36 0.68 17.36
C ARG A 35 2.33 0.58 15.84
N LEU A 36 2.79 1.65 15.16
CA LEU A 36 2.79 1.74 13.71
C LEU A 36 4.22 1.72 13.17
N LEU A 37 4.50 0.74 12.32
CA LEU A 37 5.80 0.56 11.69
C LEU A 37 5.80 1.11 10.27
N TYR A 38 6.84 1.85 9.90
CA TYR A 38 7.11 2.28 8.54
C TYR A 38 8.27 1.51 7.94
N LEU A 39 8.06 0.95 6.75
CA LEU A 39 9.07 0.24 5.95
C LEU A 39 9.51 1.12 4.78
N PRO A 40 10.62 1.87 4.89
CA PRO A 40 11.07 2.79 3.85
C PRO A 40 11.78 2.10 2.66
N THR A 41 11.60 0.80 2.48
CA THR A 41 12.33 -0.03 1.51
C THR A 41 12.24 0.50 0.07
N ALA A 42 11.03 0.88 -0.39
CA ALA A 42 10.84 1.41 -1.74
C ALA A 42 11.59 2.73 -1.97
N SER A 43 11.85 3.51 -0.90
CA SER A 43 12.63 4.74 -0.93
C SER A 43 14.12 4.51 -0.62
N ALA A 44 14.61 3.26 -0.66
CA ALA A 44 15.98 2.85 -0.35
C ALA A 44 16.41 3.31 1.05
N ASP A 45 15.50 3.17 2.03
CA ASP A 45 15.70 3.50 3.45
C ASP A 45 16.24 4.92 3.73
N ARG A 46 15.87 5.90 2.88
CA ARG A 46 16.36 7.27 3.02
C ARG A 46 15.89 7.90 4.33
N ASP A 47 16.80 8.54 5.06
CA ASP A 47 16.55 9.24 6.33
C ASP A 47 15.42 10.28 6.22
N ALA A 48 15.33 10.98 5.09
CA ALA A 48 14.23 11.93 4.83
C ALA A 48 12.85 11.27 4.86
N SER A 49 12.74 10.01 4.41
CA SER A 49 11.47 9.27 4.47
C SER A 49 11.10 8.91 5.90
N ALA A 50 12.05 8.47 6.70
CA ALA A 50 11.86 8.22 8.13
C ALA A 50 11.50 9.50 8.89
N LEU A 51 12.19 10.60 8.61
CA LEU A 51 11.89 11.91 9.24
C LEU A 51 10.48 12.39 8.91
N ASN A 52 10.04 12.27 7.66
CA ASN A 52 8.69 12.65 7.24
C ASN A 52 7.62 11.75 7.89
N TRP A 53 7.90 10.47 8.08
CA TRP A 53 7.04 9.56 8.83
C TRP A 53 6.85 10.02 10.27
N PHE A 54 7.93 10.29 11.01
CA PHE A 54 7.84 10.78 12.39
C PHE A 54 7.12 12.12 12.47
N LYS A 55 7.38 13.06 11.54
CA LYS A 55 6.65 14.35 11.48
C LYS A 55 5.14 14.15 11.26
N ALA A 56 4.75 13.22 10.39
CA ALA A 56 3.34 12.94 10.11
C ALA A 56 2.64 12.25 11.31
N CYS A 57 3.37 11.45 12.09
CA CYS A 57 2.87 10.79 13.29
C CYS A 57 2.82 11.72 14.53
N ALA A 58 3.66 12.74 14.59
CA ALA A 58 3.83 13.58 15.78
C ALA A 58 2.52 14.18 16.38
N PRO A 59 1.52 14.60 15.58
CA PRO A 59 0.25 15.12 16.12
C PRO A 59 -0.75 14.03 16.52
N LEU A 60 -0.40 12.73 16.42
CA LEU A 60 -1.28 11.60 16.63
C LEU A 60 -0.93 10.83 17.92
N ASN A 61 -1.92 10.18 18.52
CA ASN A 61 -1.69 9.27 19.65
C ASN A 61 -1.29 7.88 19.14
N VAL A 62 -0.09 7.78 18.57
CA VAL A 62 0.50 6.54 18.05
C VAL A 62 1.92 6.36 18.55
N GLU A 63 2.42 5.14 18.53
CA GLU A 63 3.83 4.82 18.75
C GLU A 63 4.46 4.53 17.40
N ALA A 64 5.24 5.50 16.89
CA ALA A 64 5.82 5.45 15.56
C ALA A 64 7.17 4.72 15.56
N HIS A 65 7.32 3.75 14.67
CA HIS A 65 8.53 2.96 14.45
C HIS A 65 8.97 3.04 13.00
N VAL A 66 10.25 2.82 12.74
CA VAL A 66 10.83 2.66 11.40
C VAL A 66 11.71 1.43 11.41
N GLN A 67 11.62 0.62 10.38
CA GLN A 67 12.52 -0.52 10.17
C GLN A 67 13.16 -0.44 8.79
N ASN A 68 14.46 -0.20 8.79
CA ASN A 68 15.28 -0.22 7.58
C ASN A 68 15.55 -1.66 7.14
N MET A 69 15.54 -1.90 5.83
CA MET A 69 15.82 -3.21 5.23
C MET A 69 17.23 -3.31 4.61
N PHE A 70 17.88 -2.16 4.35
CA PHE A 70 19.26 -2.09 3.88
C PHE A 70 20.21 -1.97 5.10
N ILE A 71 20.43 -3.10 5.77
CA ILE A 71 21.25 -3.16 6.99
C ILE A 71 22.65 -3.71 6.73
N ALA A 72 23.63 -3.29 7.53
CA ALA A 72 24.91 -3.95 7.61
C ALA A 72 24.77 -5.32 8.33
N SER A 73 25.59 -6.29 7.99
CA SER A 73 25.48 -7.69 8.44
C SER A 73 25.45 -7.89 9.95
N THR A 74 25.87 -6.92 10.75
CA THR A 74 25.91 -7.00 12.21
C THR A 74 25.06 -5.95 12.93
N SER A 75 24.24 -5.18 12.19
CA SER A 75 23.50 -4.04 12.73
C SER A 75 22.11 -4.38 13.26
N GLN A 76 21.59 -5.57 12.98
CA GLN A 76 20.27 -6.02 13.41
C GLN A 76 20.38 -6.85 14.67
N ALA A 77 19.71 -6.44 15.74
CA ALA A 77 19.68 -7.16 17.02
C ALA A 77 18.46 -8.10 17.12
N LEU A 78 17.33 -7.72 16.51
CA LEU A 78 16.09 -8.49 16.51
C LEU A 78 15.83 -9.12 15.15
N GLY A 79 15.16 -10.28 15.12
CA GLY A 79 14.67 -10.88 13.89
C GLY A 79 13.57 -10.05 13.23
N TRP A 80 13.41 -10.21 11.91
CA TRP A 80 12.35 -9.52 11.18
C TRP A 80 10.95 -9.84 11.72
N ASP A 81 10.74 -11.10 12.14
CA ASP A 81 9.49 -11.58 12.75
C ASP A 81 9.22 -10.91 14.09
N GLU A 82 10.23 -10.77 14.95
CA GLU A 82 10.10 -10.09 16.25
C GLU A 82 9.69 -8.63 16.08
N VAL A 83 10.20 -7.95 15.05
CA VAL A 83 9.85 -6.56 14.75
C VAL A 83 8.45 -6.47 14.12
N LEU A 84 8.23 -7.12 12.97
CA LEU A 84 7.01 -6.93 12.18
C LEU A 84 5.77 -7.46 12.90
N LEU A 85 5.86 -8.63 13.53
CA LEU A 85 4.70 -9.28 14.15
C LEU A 85 4.35 -8.72 15.54
N SER A 86 5.14 -7.80 16.07
CA SER A 86 4.84 -7.07 17.31
C SER A 86 4.08 -5.76 17.08
N MET A 87 3.83 -5.37 15.84
CA MET A 87 3.17 -4.12 15.49
C MET A 87 1.64 -4.27 15.40
N ASP A 88 0.92 -3.16 15.46
CA ASP A 88 -0.53 -3.09 15.23
C ASP A 88 -0.86 -2.65 13.79
N GLY A 89 0.08 -1.95 13.15
CA GLY A 89 -0.02 -1.57 11.75
C GLY A 89 1.33 -1.42 11.08
N ILE A 90 1.40 -1.72 9.78
CA ILE A 90 2.62 -1.64 8.96
C ILE A 90 2.34 -0.84 7.69
N VAL A 91 3.11 0.24 7.48
CA VAL A 91 3.01 1.13 6.32
C VAL A 91 4.21 0.93 5.40
N ALA A 92 3.96 0.54 4.18
CA ALA A 92 4.97 0.47 3.12
C ALA A 92 5.18 1.85 2.46
N SER A 93 6.43 2.23 2.23
CA SER A 93 6.76 3.50 1.59
C SER A 93 6.42 3.55 0.11
N GLY A 94 6.23 4.74 -0.43
CA GLY A 94 6.35 5.00 -1.86
C GLY A 94 7.80 4.96 -2.34
N GLY A 95 7.99 4.84 -3.65
CA GLY A 95 9.30 4.79 -4.30
C GLY A 95 9.39 3.71 -5.38
N ASN A 96 10.48 2.97 -5.44
CA ASN A 96 10.72 1.95 -6.45
C ASN A 96 10.12 0.59 -6.04
N THR A 97 9.04 0.20 -6.68
CA THR A 97 8.33 -1.06 -6.39
C THR A 97 9.18 -2.30 -6.72
N LEU A 98 9.98 -2.26 -7.78
CA LEU A 98 10.83 -3.40 -8.15
C LEU A 98 11.90 -3.68 -7.09
N ASN A 99 12.56 -2.64 -6.60
CA ASN A 99 13.55 -2.75 -5.54
C ASN A 99 12.91 -3.27 -4.24
N GLN A 100 11.74 -2.73 -3.88
CA GLN A 100 10.98 -3.18 -2.72
C GLN A 100 10.66 -4.68 -2.80
N GLN A 101 10.10 -5.14 -3.92
CA GLN A 101 9.75 -6.55 -4.13
C GLN A 101 10.98 -7.47 -4.08
N ALA A 102 12.10 -7.04 -4.68
CA ALA A 102 13.34 -7.82 -4.71
C ALA A 102 13.92 -7.99 -3.30
N ILE A 103 14.02 -6.91 -2.53
CA ILE A 103 14.54 -6.94 -1.16
C ILE A 103 13.62 -7.76 -0.24
N TRP A 104 12.32 -7.53 -0.30
CA TRP A 104 11.37 -8.25 0.56
C TRP A 104 11.37 -9.76 0.30
N LYS A 105 11.39 -10.19 -0.96
CA LYS A 105 11.50 -11.62 -1.32
C LYS A 105 12.83 -12.23 -0.90
N ALA A 106 13.94 -11.52 -1.12
CA ALA A 106 15.27 -12.01 -0.75
C ALA A 106 15.42 -12.21 0.77
N GLN A 107 14.74 -11.40 1.58
CA GLN A 107 14.83 -11.43 3.04
C GLN A 107 13.64 -12.14 3.71
N GLY A 108 12.67 -12.66 2.97
CA GLY A 108 11.50 -13.33 3.52
C GLY A 108 10.49 -12.39 4.19
N ILE A 109 10.59 -11.08 3.93
CA ILE A 109 9.68 -10.06 4.49
C ILE A 109 8.26 -10.23 3.94
N ASP A 110 8.11 -10.62 2.70
CA ASP A 110 6.83 -10.92 2.04
C ASP A 110 6.04 -12.00 2.79
N VAL A 111 6.72 -13.04 3.26
CA VAL A 111 6.11 -14.12 4.08
C VAL A 111 5.65 -13.57 5.44
N LEU A 112 6.49 -12.74 6.09
CA LEU A 112 6.15 -12.14 7.38
C LEU A 112 5.02 -11.12 7.27
N LEU A 113 4.95 -10.34 6.20
CA LEU A 113 3.84 -9.43 5.92
C LEU A 113 2.52 -10.19 5.71
N ARG A 114 2.57 -11.37 5.04
CA ARG A 114 1.40 -12.26 4.94
C ARG A 114 0.96 -12.75 6.31
N GLN A 115 1.89 -13.19 7.16
CA GLN A 115 1.58 -13.59 8.53
C GLN A 115 1.02 -12.45 9.37
N ALA A 116 1.59 -11.25 9.24
CA ALA A 116 1.09 -10.05 9.91
C ALA A 116 -0.37 -9.76 9.53
N TRP A 117 -0.68 -9.78 8.23
CA TRP A 117 -2.02 -9.59 7.71
C TRP A 117 -3.00 -10.66 8.23
N ASP A 118 -2.60 -11.95 8.20
CA ASP A 118 -3.42 -13.06 8.69
C ASP A 118 -3.69 -12.98 10.22
N ARG A 119 -2.82 -12.29 10.97
CA ARG A 119 -3.00 -11.99 12.41
C ARG A 119 -3.84 -10.74 12.68
N GLY A 120 -4.28 -10.02 11.63
CA GLY A 120 -5.09 -8.80 11.76
C GLY A 120 -4.29 -7.52 11.97
N ILE A 121 -2.96 -7.55 11.81
CA ILE A 121 -2.14 -6.34 11.73
C ILE A 121 -2.55 -5.57 10.49
N VAL A 122 -2.87 -4.29 10.64
CA VAL A 122 -3.33 -3.44 9.53
C VAL A 122 -2.15 -3.15 8.60
N LEU A 123 -2.26 -3.49 7.32
CA LEU A 123 -1.27 -3.12 6.32
C LEU A 123 -1.70 -1.87 5.54
N GLY A 124 -0.76 -1.14 4.97
CA GLY A 124 -1.11 0.02 4.14
C GLY A 124 0.07 0.68 3.47
N GLY A 125 -0.20 1.80 2.81
CA GLY A 125 0.79 2.64 2.16
C GLY A 125 0.27 3.31 0.90
N ALA A 126 1.13 4.12 0.25
CA ALA A 126 0.81 4.83 -0.98
C ALA A 126 1.83 4.56 -2.08
N SER A 127 1.43 4.77 -3.33
CA SER A 127 2.32 4.59 -4.50
C SER A 127 2.87 3.15 -4.57
N ALA A 128 4.19 2.94 -4.53
CA ALA A 128 4.76 1.60 -4.41
C ALA A 128 4.21 0.84 -3.20
N GLY A 129 3.95 1.55 -2.08
CA GLY A 129 3.37 0.97 -0.86
C GLY A 129 1.87 0.67 -0.93
N SER A 130 1.15 1.12 -1.94
CA SER A 130 -0.20 0.67 -2.26
C SER A 130 -0.17 -0.47 -3.28
N LEU A 131 0.69 -0.33 -4.28
CA LEU A 131 0.81 -1.27 -5.39
C LEU A 131 1.25 -2.67 -4.94
N CYS A 132 2.17 -2.73 -3.99
CA CYS A 132 2.79 -3.99 -3.54
C CYS A 132 1.80 -5.06 -3.03
N TRP A 133 0.59 -4.69 -2.62
CA TRP A 133 -0.40 -5.61 -2.07
C TRP A 133 -1.22 -6.37 -3.12
N PHE A 134 -1.24 -5.91 -4.37
CA PHE A 134 -2.01 -6.53 -5.46
C PHE A 134 -1.25 -7.68 -6.14
N ASP A 135 -1.90 -8.34 -7.11
CA ASP A 135 -1.21 -9.31 -7.95
C ASP A 135 -0.19 -8.59 -8.84
N GLU A 136 -0.59 -7.47 -9.44
CA GLU A 136 0.18 -6.72 -10.43
C GLU A 136 -0.27 -5.26 -10.55
N GLY A 137 0.44 -4.47 -11.31
CA GLY A 137 -0.01 -3.13 -11.67
C GLY A 137 1.01 -2.31 -12.45
N THR A 138 0.72 -1.00 -12.59
CA THR A 138 1.57 -0.07 -13.34
C THR A 138 2.60 0.61 -12.44
N THR A 139 3.83 0.72 -12.93
CA THR A 139 4.95 1.27 -12.17
C THR A 139 5.90 2.08 -13.05
N ASP A 140 6.51 3.10 -12.47
CA ASP A 140 7.62 3.91 -13.01
C ASP A 140 8.99 3.47 -12.50
N SER A 141 9.08 2.27 -11.92
CA SER A 141 10.31 1.74 -11.30
C SER A 141 11.48 1.54 -12.27
N ARG A 142 11.24 1.58 -13.58
CA ARG A 142 12.30 1.54 -14.62
C ARG A 142 12.53 2.94 -15.18
N PRO A 143 13.80 3.30 -15.50
CA PRO A 143 14.11 4.62 -16.05
C PRO A 143 13.33 4.92 -17.33
N LYS A 144 12.74 6.13 -17.40
CA LYS A 144 12.07 6.70 -18.58
C LYS A 144 10.87 5.95 -19.13
N VAL A 145 10.34 4.94 -18.42
CA VAL A 145 9.21 4.15 -18.92
C VAL A 145 8.24 3.77 -17.81
N LEU A 146 6.95 3.95 -18.08
CA LEU A 146 5.91 3.28 -17.33
C LEU A 146 5.81 1.83 -17.80
N SER A 147 5.77 0.90 -16.87
CA SER A 147 5.78 -0.54 -17.13
C SER A 147 4.87 -1.27 -16.15
N THR A 148 4.88 -2.59 -16.20
CA THR A 148 4.15 -3.45 -15.29
C THR A 148 5.08 -4.11 -14.28
N VAL A 149 4.52 -4.49 -13.12
CA VAL A 149 5.22 -5.23 -12.07
C VAL A 149 4.27 -6.27 -11.46
N GLN A 150 4.82 -7.45 -11.17
CA GLN A 150 4.15 -8.47 -10.35
C GLN A 150 4.46 -8.20 -8.87
N CYS A 151 3.46 -8.32 -8.01
CA CYS A 151 3.54 -7.97 -6.61
C CYS A 151 3.20 -9.14 -5.67
N LEU A 152 2.71 -8.87 -4.45
CA LEU A 152 2.54 -9.89 -3.40
C LEU A 152 1.24 -10.69 -3.49
N GLY A 153 0.24 -10.21 -4.22
CA GLY A 153 -1.04 -10.91 -4.41
C GLY A 153 -1.86 -11.08 -3.13
N PHE A 154 -1.87 -10.08 -2.25
CA PHE A 154 -2.74 -10.09 -1.07
C PHE A 154 -4.17 -9.70 -1.45
N ILE A 155 -4.30 -8.73 -2.35
CA ILE A 155 -5.57 -8.32 -2.97
C ILE A 155 -5.55 -8.79 -4.42
N PRO A 156 -6.52 -9.59 -4.87
CA PRO A 156 -6.60 -10.04 -6.26
C PRO A 156 -6.81 -8.87 -7.24
N GLY A 157 -6.23 -9.00 -8.42
CA GLY A 157 -6.35 -8.02 -9.49
C GLY A 157 -5.16 -7.06 -9.55
N SER A 158 -5.37 -5.90 -10.15
CA SER A 158 -4.32 -4.95 -10.44
C SER A 158 -4.51 -3.59 -9.76
N HIS A 159 -3.43 -2.80 -9.70
CA HIS A 159 -3.49 -1.44 -9.17
C HIS A 159 -2.68 -0.44 -9.99
N SER A 160 -3.23 0.78 -10.12
CA SER A 160 -2.55 1.94 -10.71
C SER A 160 -2.64 3.14 -9.77
N PRO A 161 -1.56 3.47 -9.05
CA PRO A 161 -1.47 4.69 -8.23
C PRO A 161 -1.23 5.93 -9.10
N HIS A 162 -1.29 7.14 -8.50
CA HIS A 162 -1.06 8.44 -9.16
C HIS A 162 -1.90 8.67 -10.41
N TYR A 163 -3.14 8.20 -10.39
CA TYR A 163 -3.99 8.09 -11.58
C TYR A 163 -4.35 9.44 -12.22
N ASP A 164 -4.43 10.49 -11.42
CA ASP A 164 -4.65 11.89 -11.85
C ASP A 164 -3.34 12.67 -12.05
N ALA A 165 -2.28 12.31 -11.34
CA ALA A 165 -1.06 13.12 -11.26
C ALA A 165 -0.02 12.81 -12.32
N GLU A 166 -0.02 11.56 -12.84
CA GLU A 166 0.91 11.12 -13.87
C GLU A 166 0.18 10.89 -15.20
N PRO A 167 0.29 11.78 -16.20
CA PRO A 167 -0.52 11.75 -17.41
C PRO A 167 -0.51 10.43 -18.18
N GLY A 168 0.57 9.67 -18.09
CA GLY A 168 0.71 8.37 -18.76
C GLY A 168 0.02 7.19 -18.04
N ARG A 169 -0.34 7.33 -16.76
CA ARG A 169 -0.87 6.23 -15.95
C ARG A 169 -2.21 5.72 -16.46
N ARG A 170 -3.18 6.61 -16.53
CA ARG A 170 -4.55 6.26 -16.92
C ARG A 170 -4.63 5.65 -18.32
N PRO A 171 -4.03 6.23 -19.37
CA PRO A 171 -4.02 5.63 -20.70
C PRO A 171 -3.36 4.26 -20.76
N LEU A 172 -2.22 4.09 -20.08
CA LEU A 172 -1.52 2.80 -20.04
C LEU A 172 -2.36 1.73 -19.34
N TYR A 173 -2.92 2.06 -18.16
CA TYR A 173 -3.69 1.11 -17.37
C TYR A 173 -4.95 0.65 -18.11
N GLN A 174 -5.68 1.58 -18.73
CA GLN A 174 -6.85 1.26 -19.56
C GLN A 174 -6.46 0.41 -20.78
N LYS A 175 -5.34 0.70 -21.44
CA LYS A 175 -4.84 -0.08 -22.57
C LYS A 175 -4.54 -1.52 -22.14
N LEU A 176 -3.81 -1.73 -21.06
CA LEU A 176 -3.42 -3.05 -20.57
C LEU A 176 -4.63 -3.90 -20.15
N ILE A 177 -5.63 -3.32 -19.49
CA ILE A 177 -6.88 -4.01 -19.14
C ILE A 177 -7.68 -4.29 -20.41
N GLY A 178 -7.76 -3.35 -21.33
CA GLY A 178 -8.49 -3.49 -22.59
C GLY A 178 -7.93 -4.58 -23.49
N SER A 179 -6.61 -4.73 -23.55
CA SER A 179 -5.94 -5.83 -24.30
C SER A 179 -6.01 -7.19 -23.57
N GLY A 180 -6.31 -7.19 -22.27
CA GLY A 180 -6.27 -8.40 -21.44
C GLY A 180 -4.87 -8.76 -20.94
N GLU A 181 -3.88 -7.89 -21.16
CA GLU A 181 -2.52 -8.06 -20.63
C GLU A 181 -2.43 -7.84 -19.14
N MET A 182 -3.43 -7.16 -18.54
CA MET A 182 -3.53 -6.91 -17.10
C MET A 182 -4.92 -7.25 -16.60
N LYS A 183 -5.01 -7.81 -15.39
CA LYS A 183 -6.27 -8.11 -14.71
C LYS A 183 -7.06 -6.82 -14.45
N PRO A 184 -8.40 -6.89 -14.37
CA PRO A 184 -9.20 -5.81 -13.81
C PRO A 184 -8.72 -5.43 -12.42
N GLY A 185 -8.91 -4.15 -12.03
CA GLY A 185 -8.45 -3.72 -10.73
C GLY A 185 -8.78 -2.28 -10.39
N TYR A 186 -8.03 -1.73 -9.47
CA TYR A 186 -8.30 -0.43 -8.87
C TYR A 186 -7.28 0.61 -9.30
N ALA A 187 -7.74 1.84 -9.49
CA ALA A 187 -6.87 3.00 -9.69
C ALA A 187 -7.23 4.07 -8.65
N CYS A 188 -6.23 4.78 -8.14
CA CYS A 188 -6.43 5.82 -7.16
C CYS A 188 -5.66 7.09 -7.55
N ASP A 189 -6.35 8.22 -7.47
CA ASP A 189 -5.76 9.54 -7.54
C ASP A 189 -4.85 9.79 -6.33
N ASN A 190 -3.97 10.79 -6.43
CA ASN A 190 -3.29 11.30 -5.24
C ASN A 190 -4.32 11.78 -4.22
N ASP A 191 -4.06 11.53 -2.92
CA ASP A 191 -4.93 11.89 -1.80
C ASP A 191 -6.29 11.18 -1.77
N ALA A 192 -6.46 10.12 -2.59
CA ALA A 192 -7.57 9.18 -2.48
C ALA A 192 -7.06 7.77 -2.19
N GLY A 193 -7.88 6.97 -1.52
CA GLY A 193 -7.51 5.62 -1.10
C GLY A 193 -8.68 4.69 -0.90
N ILE A 194 -8.37 3.41 -0.74
CA ILE A 194 -9.35 2.34 -0.53
C ILE A 194 -8.96 1.54 0.71
N TYR A 195 -9.91 1.34 1.59
CA TYR A 195 -9.82 0.41 2.70
C TYR A 195 -10.47 -0.91 2.31
N PHE A 196 -9.71 -1.99 2.45
CA PHE A 196 -10.17 -3.36 2.23
C PHE A 196 -10.29 -4.12 3.55
N GLU A 197 -11.39 -4.85 3.71
CA GLU A 197 -11.50 -5.95 4.67
C GLU A 197 -11.47 -7.26 3.89
N GLU A 198 -10.58 -8.16 4.28
CA GLU A 198 -10.20 -9.31 3.48
C GLU A 198 -9.72 -8.83 2.08
N THR A 199 -10.44 -9.16 1.04
CA THR A 199 -10.17 -8.72 -0.33
C THR A 199 -11.29 -7.82 -0.89
N ALA A 200 -12.27 -7.47 -0.07
CA ALA A 200 -13.42 -6.65 -0.47
C ALA A 200 -13.22 -5.18 -0.12
N VAL A 201 -13.62 -4.29 -1.02
CA VAL A 201 -13.67 -2.85 -0.75
C VAL A 201 -14.69 -2.60 0.36
N LYS A 202 -14.25 -2.01 1.45
CA LYS A 202 -15.08 -1.63 2.58
C LYS A 202 -15.43 -0.16 2.58
N ARG A 203 -14.43 0.70 2.34
CA ARG A 203 -14.62 2.15 2.22
C ARG A 203 -13.66 2.73 1.19
N VAL A 204 -14.08 3.81 0.55
CA VAL A 204 -13.23 4.64 -0.29
C VAL A 204 -13.10 5.99 0.41
N VAL A 205 -11.89 6.53 0.49
CA VAL A 205 -11.60 7.71 1.31
C VAL A 205 -10.75 8.73 0.56
N HIS A 206 -10.83 10.01 0.96
CA HIS A 206 -9.99 11.06 0.41
C HIS A 206 -9.59 12.10 1.45
N THR A 207 -8.48 12.79 1.20
CA THR A 207 -8.03 13.97 1.93
C THR A 207 -8.07 15.24 1.08
N ARG A 208 -8.36 15.11 -0.22
CA ARG A 208 -8.56 16.20 -1.18
C ARG A 208 -9.91 16.00 -1.89
N PRO A 209 -10.85 16.99 -1.85
CA PRO A 209 -12.24 16.80 -2.28
C PRO A 209 -12.44 16.31 -3.72
N ALA A 210 -11.53 16.63 -4.65
CA ALA A 210 -11.64 16.21 -6.06
C ALA A 210 -11.01 14.84 -6.34
N ALA A 211 -10.25 14.26 -5.38
CA ALA A 211 -9.54 13.02 -5.57
C ALA A 211 -10.51 11.82 -5.53
N LYS A 212 -10.33 10.87 -6.44
CA LYS A 212 -11.22 9.73 -6.64
C LYS A 212 -10.45 8.41 -6.71
N CYS A 213 -11.19 7.33 -6.54
CA CYS A 213 -10.75 5.99 -6.87
C CYS A 213 -11.67 5.40 -7.95
N TYR A 214 -11.15 4.43 -8.69
CA TYR A 214 -11.84 3.82 -9.81
C TYR A 214 -11.67 2.30 -9.75
N TYR A 215 -12.68 1.59 -10.25
CA TYR A 215 -12.55 0.19 -10.64
C TYR A 215 -12.56 0.13 -12.16
N VAL A 216 -11.48 -0.40 -12.74
CA VAL A 216 -11.30 -0.51 -14.18
C VAL A 216 -11.38 -1.97 -14.58
N SER A 217 -12.24 -2.26 -15.55
CA SER A 217 -12.49 -3.61 -16.01
C SER A 217 -12.71 -3.66 -17.52
N ARG A 218 -12.84 -4.87 -18.07
CA ARG A 218 -13.23 -5.11 -19.46
C ARG A 218 -14.57 -5.81 -19.48
N VAL A 219 -15.55 -5.22 -20.17
CA VAL A 219 -16.89 -5.76 -20.35
C VAL A 219 -17.18 -5.76 -21.84
N ASP A 220 -17.56 -6.89 -22.42
CA ASP A 220 -17.86 -7.06 -23.84
C ASP A 220 -16.78 -6.47 -24.78
N GLY A 221 -15.51 -6.71 -24.40
CA GLY A 221 -14.35 -6.25 -25.16
C GLY A 221 -13.98 -4.78 -24.98
N LYS A 222 -14.77 -4.00 -24.24
CA LYS A 222 -14.55 -2.56 -23.98
C LYS A 222 -14.07 -2.32 -22.57
N VAL A 223 -13.20 -1.32 -22.41
CA VAL A 223 -12.79 -0.86 -21.09
C VAL A 223 -13.93 -0.08 -20.43
N VAL A 224 -14.27 -0.47 -19.23
CA VAL A 224 -15.25 0.22 -18.39
C VAL A 224 -14.52 0.71 -17.14
N GLU A 225 -14.60 2.01 -16.88
CA GLU A 225 -14.08 2.65 -15.70
C GLU A 225 -15.22 3.17 -14.84
N ARG A 226 -15.39 2.60 -13.66
CA ARG A 226 -16.42 3.00 -12.70
C ARG A 226 -15.79 3.77 -11.56
N THR A 227 -16.23 5.01 -11.37
CA THR A 227 -15.84 5.80 -10.19
C THR A 227 -16.36 5.16 -8.91
N LEU A 228 -15.50 5.13 -7.91
CA LEU A 228 -15.84 4.76 -6.54
C LEU A 228 -15.89 6.05 -5.72
N GLU A 229 -17.07 6.42 -5.22
CA GLU A 229 -17.26 7.69 -4.53
C GLU A 229 -16.60 7.66 -3.14
N PRO A 230 -15.66 8.57 -2.85
CA PRO A 230 -14.94 8.58 -1.59
C PRO A 230 -15.61 9.46 -0.54
N GLU A 231 -15.36 9.11 0.73
CA GLU A 231 -15.71 9.90 1.91
C GLU A 231 -14.47 10.64 2.43
N ALA A 232 -14.64 11.84 2.99
CA ALA A 232 -13.55 12.61 3.60
C ALA A 232 -13.07 11.95 4.93
N ILE A 233 -11.74 11.96 5.19
CA ILE A 233 -11.11 11.50 6.44
C ILE A 233 -10.23 12.55 7.08
#